data_10bd3a7fe7d96b5fd864b0a631aba8ed
#
_entry.id   10bd3a7fe7d96b5fd864b0a631aba8ed
#
_cell.length_a   1.000
_cell.length_b   1.000
_cell.length_c   1.000
_cell.angle_alpha   90.00
_cell.angle_beta   90.00
_cell.angle_gamma   90.00
#
_symmetry.space_group_name_H-M   'P 1'
#
loop_
_entity.id
_entity.type
_entity.pdbx_description
1 polymer ?
#
loop_
_entity_poly.entity_id
_entity_poly.type
_entity_poly.pdbx_seq_one_letter_code
_entity_poly.pdbx_strand_id
1 'polypeptide(L)'
;MRVGISAASLYPMETEKALCHLNDLGYTLFEIFFNAYCETQPDFCALLNGLRASRGAEIKSVHPFTSSLESMLLFERYERRLEEGLTLYKNYMEAAKRVGAEILVLHGQRLGAGSLSDREYCARYRTLYRAGQALGITVAQENVRLFRSASPEFIRTMRRELGAECAFVLDTKQAVMSGYAPEQLVEAMGERLVHVHLSDHT
;
A
#
# COMPACT_ATOMS: atom_id res chain seq x y z
N MET A 1 -4.72 -16.92 -9.38
CA MET A 1 -4.90 -15.47 -9.18
C MET A 1 -6.34 -15.27 -8.70
N ARG A 2 -6.55 -14.42 -7.69
CA ARG A 2 -7.89 -14.03 -7.19
C ARG A 2 -8.12 -12.57 -7.55
N VAL A 3 -9.33 -12.21 -7.92
CA VAL A 3 -9.70 -10.83 -8.28
C VAL A 3 -10.64 -10.27 -7.22
N GLY A 4 -10.37 -9.06 -6.78
CA GLY A 4 -11.16 -8.31 -5.80
C GLY A 4 -11.42 -6.89 -6.28
N ILE A 5 -12.00 -6.08 -5.41
CA ILE A 5 -12.31 -4.67 -5.69
C ILE A 5 -11.84 -3.78 -4.54
N SER A 6 -11.37 -2.58 -4.86
CA SER A 6 -11.02 -1.58 -3.86
C SER A 6 -12.26 -0.77 -3.43
N ALA A 7 -12.43 -0.55 -2.13
CA ALA A 7 -13.46 0.33 -1.59
C ALA A 7 -13.34 1.77 -2.12
N ALA A 8 -12.13 2.19 -2.52
CA ALA A 8 -11.87 3.49 -3.13
C ALA A 8 -12.62 3.72 -4.46
N SER A 9 -13.07 2.64 -5.14
CA SER A 9 -13.86 2.75 -6.39
C SER A 9 -15.19 3.49 -6.22
N LEU A 10 -15.68 3.59 -4.98
CA LEU A 10 -16.92 4.29 -4.64
C LEU A 10 -16.68 5.59 -3.86
N TYR A 11 -15.43 6.07 -3.77
CA TYR A 11 -15.17 7.37 -3.11
C TYR A 11 -16.07 8.48 -3.71
N PRO A 12 -16.71 9.35 -2.90
CA PRO A 12 -16.51 9.58 -1.47
C PRO A 12 -17.46 8.80 -0.52
N MET A 13 -18.00 7.65 -0.93
CA MET A 13 -18.80 6.81 -0.04
C MET A 13 -17.95 6.36 1.15
N GLU A 14 -18.51 6.37 2.36
CA GLU A 14 -17.84 5.90 3.57
C GLU A 14 -17.41 4.43 3.44
N THR A 15 -16.24 4.11 3.98
CA THR A 15 -15.54 2.83 3.76
C THR A 15 -16.39 1.60 4.07
N GLU A 16 -17.12 1.59 5.20
CA GLU A 16 -17.99 0.48 5.60
C GLU A 16 -19.22 0.35 4.69
N LYS A 17 -19.75 1.47 4.20
CA LYS A 17 -20.88 1.49 3.25
C LYS A 17 -20.42 1.00 1.87
N ALA A 18 -19.23 1.41 1.43
CA ALA A 18 -18.64 0.95 0.18
C ALA A 18 -18.41 -0.57 0.20
N LEU A 19 -17.87 -1.11 1.29
CA LEU A 19 -17.69 -2.55 1.46
C LEU A 19 -19.06 -3.28 1.35
N CYS A 20 -20.06 -2.82 2.06
CA CYS A 20 -21.40 -3.44 2.03
C CYS A 20 -22.01 -3.39 0.64
N HIS A 21 -21.98 -2.24 -0.01
CA HIS A 21 -22.56 -2.05 -1.34
C HIS A 21 -21.87 -2.93 -2.39
N LEU A 22 -20.55 -2.97 -2.39
CA LEU A 22 -19.79 -3.82 -3.31
C LEU A 22 -20.00 -5.31 -3.03
N ASN A 23 -20.16 -5.70 -1.76
CA ASN A 23 -20.49 -7.08 -1.41
C ASN A 23 -21.90 -7.46 -1.88
N ASP A 24 -22.89 -6.54 -1.79
CA ASP A 24 -24.23 -6.76 -2.31
C ASP A 24 -24.24 -6.93 -3.85
N LEU A 25 -23.21 -6.41 -4.56
CA LEU A 25 -22.96 -6.64 -5.98
C LEU A 25 -22.22 -7.97 -6.28
N GLY A 26 -21.91 -8.75 -5.25
CA GLY A 26 -21.29 -10.08 -5.38
C GLY A 26 -19.77 -10.12 -5.21
N TYR A 27 -19.11 -9.02 -4.90
CA TYR A 27 -17.66 -9.04 -4.61
C TYR A 27 -17.42 -9.58 -3.19
N THR A 28 -16.41 -10.45 -3.06
CA THR A 28 -16.04 -11.09 -1.78
C THR A 28 -14.60 -10.86 -1.36
N LEU A 29 -13.77 -10.27 -2.22
CA LEU A 29 -12.38 -9.95 -1.95
C LEU A 29 -12.16 -8.45 -2.09
N PHE A 30 -11.58 -7.81 -1.05
CA PHE A 30 -11.51 -6.36 -0.95
C PHE A 30 -10.09 -5.86 -0.69
N GLU A 31 -9.82 -4.67 -1.23
CA GLU A 31 -8.90 -3.72 -0.66
C GLU A 31 -9.70 -2.67 0.10
N ILE A 32 -9.25 -2.34 1.32
CA ILE A 32 -9.80 -1.23 2.11
C ILE A 32 -8.90 -0.01 1.98
N PHE A 33 -9.46 1.07 1.46
CA PHE A 33 -8.82 2.37 1.50
C PHE A 33 -9.30 3.09 2.76
N PHE A 34 -8.42 3.28 3.74
CA PHE A 34 -8.71 4.10 4.91
C PHE A 34 -8.74 5.56 4.49
N ASN A 35 -9.85 6.24 4.69
CA ASN A 35 -10.07 7.63 4.29
C ASN A 35 -9.92 8.63 5.43
N ALA A 36 -9.92 8.15 6.68
CA ALA A 36 -9.78 8.98 7.88
C ALA A 36 -9.01 8.25 8.99
N TYR A 37 -8.40 9.02 9.89
CA TYR A 37 -7.65 8.44 11.01
C TYR A 37 -8.54 7.60 11.94
N CYS A 38 -9.79 8.01 12.17
CA CYS A 38 -10.75 7.25 12.99
C CYS A 38 -11.02 5.84 12.43
N GLU A 39 -10.87 5.63 11.13
CA GLU A 39 -11.05 4.33 10.49
C GLU A 39 -9.93 3.32 10.85
N THR A 40 -8.82 3.80 11.38
CA THR A 40 -7.72 2.93 11.87
C THR A 40 -7.91 2.51 13.33
N GLN A 41 -8.90 3.06 14.01
CA GLN A 41 -9.13 2.82 15.43
C GLN A 41 -9.77 1.45 15.69
N PRO A 42 -9.55 0.87 16.89
CA PRO A 42 -10.04 -0.47 17.22
C PRO A 42 -11.54 -0.68 16.97
N ASP A 43 -12.37 0.30 17.34
CA ASP A 43 -13.82 0.19 17.23
C ASP A 43 -14.28 0.12 15.77
N PHE A 44 -13.70 0.94 14.88
CA PHE A 44 -13.99 0.90 13.46
C PHE A 44 -13.47 -0.37 12.81
N CYS A 45 -12.27 -0.82 13.18
CA CYS A 45 -11.73 -2.10 12.70
C CYS A 45 -12.61 -3.29 13.16
N ALA A 46 -13.17 -3.24 14.36
CA ALA A 46 -14.11 -4.25 14.83
C ALA A 46 -15.42 -4.23 14.04
N LEU A 47 -15.94 -3.03 13.70
CA LEU A 47 -17.09 -2.88 12.80
C LEU A 47 -16.82 -3.52 11.44
N LEU A 48 -15.70 -3.18 10.78
CA LEU A 48 -15.33 -3.77 9.48
C LEU A 48 -15.18 -5.29 9.56
N ASN A 49 -14.59 -5.79 10.65
CA ASN A 49 -14.46 -7.24 10.88
C ASN A 49 -15.81 -7.93 11.02
N GLY A 50 -16.75 -7.33 11.75
CA GLY A 50 -18.12 -7.82 11.87
C GLY A 50 -18.85 -7.88 10.53
N LEU A 51 -18.75 -6.80 9.74
CA LEU A 51 -19.31 -6.74 8.38
C LEU A 51 -18.69 -7.79 7.46
N ARG A 52 -17.34 -7.89 7.45
CA ARG A 52 -16.63 -8.89 6.67
C ARG A 52 -17.08 -10.31 7.01
N ALA A 53 -17.15 -10.65 8.31
CA ALA A 53 -17.51 -11.99 8.78
C ALA A 53 -18.96 -12.33 8.43
N SER A 54 -19.90 -11.42 8.67
CA SER A 54 -21.33 -11.66 8.40
C SER A 54 -21.67 -11.79 6.92
N ARG A 55 -20.80 -11.25 6.03
CA ARG A 55 -20.99 -11.22 4.57
C ARG A 55 -20.11 -12.20 3.82
N GLY A 56 -19.30 -13.02 4.49
CA GLY A 56 -18.37 -13.94 3.83
C GLY A 56 -17.31 -13.23 3.00
N ALA A 57 -16.95 -12.00 3.37
CA ALA A 57 -15.97 -11.19 2.68
C ALA A 57 -14.55 -11.39 3.25
N GLU A 58 -13.54 -11.15 2.43
CA GLU A 58 -12.12 -11.16 2.80
C GLU A 58 -11.50 -9.80 2.46
N ILE A 59 -10.69 -9.26 3.36
CA ILE A 59 -9.89 -8.06 3.12
C ILE A 59 -8.45 -8.50 2.89
N LYS A 60 -7.91 -8.25 1.70
CA LYS A 60 -6.56 -8.69 1.33
C LYS A 60 -5.51 -7.63 1.58
N SER A 61 -5.82 -6.38 1.27
CA SER A 61 -4.91 -5.25 1.38
C SER A 61 -5.58 -4.04 2.00
N VAL A 62 -4.77 -3.16 2.55
CA VAL A 62 -5.19 -1.83 2.99
C VAL A 62 -4.33 -0.77 2.36
N HIS A 63 -4.93 0.39 2.09
CA HIS A 63 -4.28 1.56 1.53
C HIS A 63 -4.46 2.76 2.45
N PRO A 64 -3.39 3.45 2.87
CA PRO A 64 -3.48 4.63 3.73
C PRO A 64 -3.95 5.87 2.97
N PHE A 65 -4.83 6.71 3.55
CA PHE A 65 -5.17 8.01 2.98
C PHE A 65 -3.99 9.00 3.03
N THR A 66 -2.99 8.75 3.87
CA THR A 66 -1.78 9.57 4.00
C THR A 66 -0.71 9.25 2.97
N SER A 67 -0.97 8.39 1.99
CA SER A 67 0.00 7.98 0.97
C SER A 67 0.62 9.15 0.20
N SER A 68 -0.12 10.24 -0.03
CA SER A 68 0.42 11.48 -0.63
C SER A 68 1.43 12.22 0.26
N LEU A 69 1.41 11.96 1.57
CA LEU A 69 2.29 12.59 2.57
C LEU A 69 3.53 11.73 2.89
N GLU A 70 3.62 10.52 2.38
CA GLU A 70 4.71 9.58 2.70
C GLU A 70 6.10 10.15 2.44
N SER A 71 6.26 10.88 1.34
CA SER A 71 7.52 11.56 1.02
C SER A 71 7.99 12.44 2.18
N MET A 72 7.06 13.23 2.71
CA MET A 72 7.34 14.17 3.78
C MET A 72 7.53 13.46 5.14
N LEU A 73 6.70 12.46 5.43
CA LEU A 73 6.69 11.79 6.72
C LEU A 73 7.84 10.78 6.87
N LEU A 74 8.15 10.04 5.82
CA LEU A 74 9.01 8.85 5.90
C LEU A 74 10.33 9.00 5.14
N PHE A 75 10.37 9.83 4.09
CA PHE A 75 11.47 9.85 3.13
C PHE A 75 12.18 11.20 2.98
N GLU A 76 12.03 12.11 3.97
CA GLU A 76 12.82 13.33 4.11
C GLU A 76 13.83 13.24 5.26
N ARG A 77 14.80 14.17 5.32
CA ARG A 77 15.91 14.15 6.29
C ARG A 77 15.54 14.72 7.68
N TYR A 78 14.28 14.99 7.96
CA TYR A 78 13.83 15.51 9.26
C TYR A 78 13.47 14.35 10.19
N GLU A 79 14.40 13.97 11.08
CA GLU A 79 14.29 12.73 11.89
C GLU A 79 13.05 12.66 12.78
N ARG A 80 12.64 13.77 13.42
CA ARG A 80 11.41 13.77 14.24
C ARG A 80 10.17 13.43 13.43
N ARG A 81 10.15 13.85 12.16
CA ARG A 81 9.05 13.55 11.25
C ARG A 81 9.03 12.08 10.85
N LEU A 82 10.22 11.49 10.71
CA LEU A 82 10.36 10.05 10.48
C LEU A 82 9.83 9.25 11.68
N GLU A 83 10.16 9.64 12.91
CA GLU A 83 9.69 8.96 14.13
C GLU A 83 8.15 8.99 14.24
N GLU A 84 7.54 10.16 13.98
CA GLU A 84 6.08 10.30 13.94
C GLU A 84 5.45 9.53 12.77
N GLY A 85 6.07 9.56 11.60
CA GLY A 85 5.65 8.81 10.43
C GLY A 85 5.67 7.30 10.66
N LEU A 86 6.73 6.78 11.28
CA LEU A 86 6.82 5.36 11.67
C LEU A 86 5.73 4.99 12.68
N THR A 87 5.43 5.86 13.65
CA THR A 87 4.33 5.66 14.60
C THR A 87 2.98 5.60 13.90
N LEU A 88 2.71 6.51 12.96
CA LEU A 88 1.50 6.52 12.16
C LEU A 88 1.38 5.24 11.31
N TYR A 89 2.46 4.82 10.66
CA TYR A 89 2.44 3.61 9.82
C TYR A 89 2.30 2.32 10.64
N LYS A 90 2.81 2.31 11.87
CA LYS A 90 2.53 1.22 12.81
C LYS A 90 1.03 1.12 13.14
N ASN A 91 0.33 2.24 13.31
CA ASN A 91 -1.11 2.24 13.50
C ASN A 91 -1.86 1.65 12.28
N TYR A 92 -1.43 1.98 11.05
CA TYR A 92 -1.99 1.34 9.84
C TYR A 92 -1.72 -0.16 9.79
N MET A 93 -0.52 -0.61 10.16
CA MET A 93 -0.18 -2.04 10.20
C MET A 93 -1.04 -2.78 11.24
N GLU A 94 -1.26 -2.18 12.41
CA GLU A 94 -2.14 -2.72 13.44
C GLU A 94 -3.60 -2.76 13.00
N ALA A 95 -4.08 -1.70 12.31
CA ALA A 95 -5.41 -1.67 11.73
C ALA A 95 -5.56 -2.76 10.64
N ALA A 96 -4.57 -2.90 9.74
CA ALA A 96 -4.52 -3.96 8.74
C ALA A 96 -4.66 -5.35 9.38
N LYS A 97 -3.89 -5.61 10.43
CA LYS A 97 -3.98 -6.87 11.19
C LYS A 97 -5.37 -7.07 11.78
N ARG A 98 -5.97 -6.02 12.39
CA ARG A 98 -7.31 -6.10 13.00
C ARG A 98 -8.40 -6.43 11.99
N VAL A 99 -8.33 -5.90 10.78
CA VAL A 99 -9.30 -6.21 9.71
C VAL A 99 -8.97 -7.48 8.94
N GLY A 100 -7.87 -8.17 9.27
CA GLY A 100 -7.44 -9.43 8.66
C GLY A 100 -6.78 -9.27 7.29
N ALA A 101 -6.28 -8.07 6.96
CA ALA A 101 -5.47 -7.85 5.77
C ALA A 101 -4.05 -8.40 5.94
N GLU A 102 -3.40 -8.69 4.83
CA GLU A 102 -2.03 -9.22 4.78
C GLU A 102 -1.04 -8.20 4.18
N ILE A 103 -1.54 -7.21 3.45
CA ILE A 103 -0.73 -6.25 2.69
C ILE A 103 -1.10 -4.83 3.09
N LEU A 104 -0.07 -4.00 3.31
CA LEU A 104 -0.16 -2.55 3.43
C LEU A 104 0.56 -1.92 2.22
N VAL A 105 -0.18 -1.16 1.42
CA VAL A 105 0.36 -0.49 0.22
C VAL A 105 1.14 0.76 0.62
N LEU A 106 2.30 0.98 0.00
CA LEU A 106 3.19 2.11 0.23
C LEU A 106 3.54 2.79 -1.10
N HIS A 107 3.35 4.11 -1.22
CA HIS A 107 3.76 4.90 -2.39
C HIS A 107 5.24 5.31 -2.36
N GLY A 108 5.75 5.68 -1.18
CA GLY A 108 7.15 6.02 -0.95
C GLY A 108 7.51 7.48 -1.24
N GLN A 109 8.69 7.73 -1.81
CA GLN A 109 9.22 9.08 -2.04
C GLN A 109 8.84 9.61 -3.42
N ARG A 110 8.21 10.80 -3.43
CA ARG A 110 7.92 11.55 -4.64
C ARG A 110 9.20 12.12 -5.26
N LEU A 111 9.28 12.15 -6.57
CA LEU A 111 10.37 12.79 -7.31
C LEU A 111 10.41 14.30 -6.99
N GLY A 112 11.62 14.86 -6.84
CA GLY A 112 11.82 16.25 -6.49
C GLY A 112 11.68 16.59 -5.00
N ALA A 113 11.19 15.68 -4.16
CA ALA A 113 11.27 15.81 -2.71
C ALA A 113 12.69 15.49 -2.23
N GLY A 114 13.18 16.22 -1.23
CA GLY A 114 14.55 16.22 -0.70
C GLY A 114 15.28 14.87 -0.82
N SER A 115 16.37 14.88 -1.55
CA SER A 115 17.02 13.70 -2.12
C SER A 115 17.67 12.79 -1.06
N LEU A 116 16.97 11.74 -0.68
CA LEU A 116 17.63 10.58 -0.09
C LEU A 116 18.41 9.83 -1.21
N SER A 117 19.59 9.29 -0.88
CA SER A 117 20.22 8.30 -1.74
C SER A 117 19.37 7.01 -1.80
N ASP A 118 19.60 6.17 -2.79
CA ASP A 118 18.91 4.86 -2.89
C ASP A 118 19.14 4.02 -1.63
N ARG A 119 20.35 4.06 -1.08
CA ARG A 119 20.71 3.35 0.15
C ARG A 119 19.93 3.86 1.37
N GLU A 120 19.80 5.18 1.52
CA GLU A 120 19.01 5.77 2.62
C GLU A 120 17.53 5.43 2.48
N TYR A 121 16.98 5.52 1.25
CA TYR A 121 15.62 5.09 0.96
C TYR A 121 15.38 3.63 1.34
N CYS A 122 16.23 2.73 0.86
CA CYS A 122 16.13 1.31 1.15
C CYS A 122 16.25 1.01 2.65
N ALA A 123 17.10 1.74 3.37
CA ALA A 123 17.21 1.59 4.82
C ALA A 123 15.89 1.95 5.54
N ARG A 124 15.24 3.05 5.14
CA ARG A 124 13.94 3.47 5.70
C ARG A 124 12.82 2.50 5.33
N TYR A 125 12.75 2.08 4.07
CA TYR A 125 11.80 1.06 3.63
C TYR A 125 11.98 -0.25 4.42
N ARG A 126 13.21 -0.71 4.63
CA ARG A 126 13.53 -1.90 5.43
C ARG A 126 12.98 -1.79 6.86
N THR A 127 13.07 -0.61 7.47
CA THR A 127 12.49 -0.38 8.81
C THR A 127 10.99 -0.59 8.81
N LEU A 128 10.27 -0.04 7.83
CA LEU A 128 8.83 -0.24 7.66
C LEU A 128 8.49 -1.71 7.38
N TYR A 129 9.23 -2.34 6.47
CA TYR A 129 9.02 -3.73 6.09
C TYR A 129 9.14 -4.67 7.31
N ARG A 130 10.21 -4.50 8.10
CA ARG A 130 10.44 -5.30 9.33
C ARG A 130 9.36 -5.05 10.39
N ALA A 131 8.93 -3.80 10.56
CA ALA A 131 7.84 -3.47 11.47
C ALA A 131 6.52 -4.17 11.05
N GLY A 132 6.22 -4.17 9.75
CA GLY A 132 5.09 -4.91 9.20
C GLY A 132 5.20 -6.40 9.43
N GLN A 133 6.35 -7.00 9.11
CA GLN A 133 6.58 -8.44 9.28
C GLN A 133 6.40 -8.89 10.75
N ALA A 134 6.80 -8.07 11.72
CA ALA A 134 6.59 -8.35 13.15
C ALA A 134 5.09 -8.42 13.53
N LEU A 135 4.21 -7.84 12.73
CA LEU A 135 2.76 -7.88 12.90
C LEU A 135 2.07 -8.88 11.95
N GLY A 136 2.82 -9.53 11.06
CA GLY A 136 2.30 -10.41 10.00
C GLY A 136 1.78 -9.64 8.79
N ILE A 137 2.19 -8.38 8.62
CA ILE A 137 1.78 -7.51 7.50
C ILE A 137 2.95 -7.30 6.54
N THR A 138 2.72 -7.52 5.27
CA THR A 138 3.67 -7.21 4.20
C THR A 138 3.50 -5.77 3.75
N VAL A 139 4.47 -4.91 4.04
CA VAL A 139 4.51 -3.56 3.47
C VAL A 139 5.04 -3.65 2.04
N ALA A 140 4.19 -3.33 1.06
CA ALA A 140 4.50 -3.51 -0.35
C ALA A 140 4.57 -2.17 -1.10
N GLN A 141 5.70 -1.91 -1.77
CA GLN A 141 5.94 -0.70 -2.53
C GLN A 141 5.16 -0.72 -3.85
N GLU A 142 4.30 0.25 -4.06
CA GLU A 142 3.58 0.44 -5.32
C GLU A 142 4.39 1.31 -6.30
N ASN A 143 4.29 1.03 -7.60
CA ASN A 143 4.84 1.89 -8.66
C ASN A 143 3.89 3.05 -8.95
N VAL A 144 4.17 4.20 -8.39
CA VAL A 144 3.31 5.38 -8.52
C VAL A 144 3.96 6.45 -9.39
N ARG A 145 3.21 7.02 -10.34
CA ARG A 145 3.67 8.12 -11.19
C ARG A 145 4.15 9.30 -10.34
N LEU A 146 5.24 9.92 -10.74
CA LEU A 146 5.92 11.00 -10.03
C LEU A 146 6.61 10.58 -8.72
N PHE A 147 6.66 9.29 -8.42
CA PHE A 147 7.44 8.71 -7.33
C PHE A 147 8.66 7.96 -7.86
N ARG A 148 9.64 7.72 -7.00
CA ARG A 148 10.84 6.96 -7.38
C ARG A 148 10.52 5.57 -7.87
N SER A 149 9.51 4.97 -7.26
CA SER A 149 9.00 3.63 -7.58
C SER A 149 8.35 3.50 -8.97
N ALA A 150 8.10 4.62 -9.68
CA ALA A 150 7.67 4.58 -11.07
C ALA A 150 8.74 3.93 -11.99
N SER A 151 10.03 4.04 -11.64
CA SER A 151 11.13 3.55 -12.45
C SER A 151 11.40 2.06 -12.23
N PRO A 152 11.38 1.22 -13.30
CA PRO A 152 11.82 -0.19 -13.20
C PRO A 152 13.26 -0.33 -12.71
N GLU A 153 14.14 0.63 -13.04
CA GLU A 153 15.52 0.62 -12.58
C GLU A 153 15.62 0.81 -11.06
N PHE A 154 14.82 1.72 -10.50
CA PHE A 154 14.75 1.92 -9.07
C PHE A 154 14.20 0.68 -8.34
N ILE A 155 13.18 0.02 -8.90
CA ILE A 155 12.65 -1.25 -8.39
C ILE A 155 13.74 -2.34 -8.37
N ARG A 156 14.53 -2.49 -9.46
CA ARG A 156 15.67 -3.41 -9.49
C ARG A 156 16.72 -3.05 -8.42
N THR A 157 16.96 -1.76 -8.20
CA THR A 157 17.88 -1.30 -7.14
C THR A 157 17.34 -1.68 -5.76
N MET A 158 16.07 -1.46 -5.47
CA MET A 158 15.45 -1.91 -4.21
C MET A 158 15.61 -3.42 -4.00
N ARG A 159 15.32 -4.23 -5.03
CA ARG A 159 15.50 -5.70 -4.94
C ARG A 159 16.96 -6.09 -4.64
N ARG A 160 17.92 -5.47 -5.29
CA ARG A 160 19.33 -5.74 -5.06
C ARG A 160 19.77 -5.36 -3.64
N GLU A 161 19.36 -4.20 -3.14
CA GLU A 161 19.73 -3.68 -1.82
C GLU A 161 19.02 -4.40 -0.66
N LEU A 162 17.79 -4.85 -0.88
CA LEU A 162 16.89 -5.37 0.17
C LEU A 162 16.79 -6.90 0.16
N GLY A 163 17.04 -7.53 -0.99
CA GLY A 163 16.92 -8.99 -1.13
C GLY A 163 15.52 -9.49 -0.82
N ALA A 164 15.41 -10.29 0.24
CA ALA A 164 14.12 -10.83 0.70
C ALA A 164 13.25 -9.81 1.46
N GLU A 165 13.82 -8.68 1.86
CA GLU A 165 13.14 -7.68 2.70
C GLU A 165 12.44 -6.59 1.87
N CYS A 166 11.84 -6.97 0.74
CA CYS A 166 10.98 -6.10 -0.06
C CYS A 166 9.81 -6.88 -0.65
N ALA A 167 8.75 -6.14 -0.94
CA ALA A 167 7.59 -6.61 -1.67
C ALA A 167 7.04 -5.46 -2.52
N PHE A 168 6.35 -5.78 -3.61
CA PHE A 168 5.88 -4.79 -4.58
C PHE A 168 4.41 -5.01 -4.92
N VAL A 169 3.74 -3.88 -5.22
CA VAL A 169 2.43 -3.81 -5.85
C VAL A 169 2.63 -3.24 -7.26
N LEU A 170 2.14 -3.92 -8.27
CA LEU A 170 2.05 -3.38 -9.61
C LEU A 170 0.73 -2.64 -9.78
N ASP A 171 0.76 -1.35 -10.10
CA ASP A 171 -0.37 -0.63 -10.67
C ASP A 171 -0.15 -0.45 -12.18
N THR A 172 -1.04 -1.04 -12.96
CA THR A 172 -0.95 -1.03 -14.44
C THR A 172 -1.16 0.36 -15.03
N LYS A 173 -2.10 1.13 -14.48
CA LYS A 173 -2.37 2.51 -14.90
C LYS A 173 -1.19 3.43 -14.60
N GLN A 174 -0.63 3.33 -13.38
CA GLN A 174 0.53 4.13 -12.98
C GLN A 174 1.76 3.81 -13.84
N ALA A 175 1.94 2.54 -14.24
CA ALA A 175 3.00 2.13 -15.17
C ALA A 175 2.88 2.87 -16.50
N VAL A 176 1.73 2.76 -17.16
CA VAL A 176 1.46 3.41 -18.45
C VAL A 176 1.59 4.92 -18.35
N MET A 177 1.02 5.54 -17.31
CA MET A 177 1.12 6.98 -17.07
C MET A 177 2.57 7.46 -16.82
N SER A 178 3.47 6.56 -16.43
CA SER A 178 4.89 6.83 -16.23
C SER A 178 5.74 6.55 -17.48
N GLY A 179 5.11 6.11 -18.57
CA GLY A 179 5.76 5.81 -19.84
C GLY A 179 6.39 4.42 -19.91
N TYR A 180 6.00 3.49 -19.03
CA TYR A 180 6.50 2.13 -19.01
C TYR A 180 5.39 1.12 -19.35
N ALA A 181 5.76 0.08 -20.08
CA ALA A 181 4.88 -1.09 -20.21
C ALA A 181 4.80 -1.82 -18.85
N PRO A 182 3.60 -2.29 -18.42
CA PRO A 182 3.46 -3.02 -17.17
C PRO A 182 4.42 -4.21 -17.02
N GLU A 183 4.74 -4.89 -18.13
CA GLU A 183 5.65 -6.03 -18.18
C GLU A 183 7.07 -5.67 -17.73
N GLN A 184 7.53 -4.45 -17.99
CA GLN A 184 8.85 -3.98 -17.55
C GLN A 184 8.93 -3.88 -16.01
N LEU A 185 7.81 -3.53 -15.37
CA LEU A 185 7.71 -3.50 -13.91
C LEU A 185 7.53 -4.90 -13.33
N VAL A 186 6.74 -5.77 -13.99
CA VAL A 186 6.65 -7.19 -13.60
C VAL A 186 8.05 -7.83 -13.57
N GLU A 187 8.84 -7.63 -14.64
CA GLU A 187 10.22 -8.12 -14.70
C GLU A 187 11.10 -7.52 -13.58
N ALA A 188 10.99 -6.20 -13.36
CA ALA A 188 11.75 -5.52 -12.32
C ALA A 188 11.37 -5.99 -10.91
N MET A 189 10.10 -6.22 -10.62
CA MET A 189 9.57 -6.70 -9.34
C MET A 189 9.84 -8.20 -9.12
N GLY A 190 9.78 -9.01 -10.20
CA GLY A 190 10.05 -10.45 -10.18
C GLY A 190 9.24 -11.19 -9.13
N GLU A 191 9.87 -12.12 -8.42
CA GLU A 191 9.26 -12.94 -7.37
C GLU A 191 8.81 -12.14 -6.13
N ARG A 192 9.11 -10.84 -6.07
CA ARG A 192 8.70 -9.94 -5.00
C ARG A 192 7.40 -9.20 -5.32
N LEU A 193 6.80 -9.41 -6.48
CA LEU A 193 5.46 -8.95 -6.81
C LEU A 193 4.42 -9.76 -6.02
N VAL A 194 3.69 -9.11 -5.12
CA VAL A 194 2.72 -9.76 -4.21
C VAL A 194 1.28 -9.36 -4.46
N HIS A 195 1.06 -8.22 -5.14
CA HIS A 195 -0.28 -7.69 -5.40
C HIS A 195 -0.30 -6.88 -6.69
N VAL A 196 -1.48 -6.76 -7.30
CA VAL A 196 -1.66 -6.02 -8.57
C VAL A 196 -2.92 -5.15 -8.47
N HIS A 197 -2.77 -3.87 -8.77
CA HIS A 197 -3.88 -2.97 -9.06
C HIS A 197 -4.11 -2.92 -10.56
N LEU A 198 -5.26 -3.42 -10.99
CA LEU A 198 -5.69 -3.38 -12.38
C LEU A 198 -6.67 -2.23 -12.56
N SER A 199 -6.31 -1.26 -13.36
CA SER A 199 -7.20 -0.20 -13.78
C SER A 199 -6.94 0.16 -15.24
N ASP A 200 -8.00 0.53 -15.94
CA ASP A 200 -7.89 0.99 -17.32
C ASP A 200 -7.39 2.44 -17.37
N HIS A 201 -6.77 2.78 -18.49
CA HIS A 201 -6.32 4.13 -18.78
C HIS A 201 -6.80 4.49 -20.19
N THR A 202 -7.86 5.24 -20.25
CA THR A 202 -8.34 5.92 -21.48
C THR A 202 -7.75 7.31 -21.57
#